data_56f9d274fcec8c36bd30bf4a8cc4889e
#
_entry.id   56f9d274fcec8c36bd30bf4a8cc4889e
#
_cell.length_a   1.000
_cell.length_b   1.000
_cell.length_c   1.000
_cell.angle_alpha   90.00
_cell.angle_beta   90.00
_cell.angle_gamma   90.00
#
_symmetry.space_group_name_H-M   'P 1'
#
loop_
_entity.id
_entity.type
_entity.pdbx_description
1 polymer ?
#
loop_
_entity_poly.entity_id
_entity_poly.type
_entity_poly.pdbx_seq_one_letter_code
_entity_poly.pdbx_strand_id
1 'polypeptide(L)'
;MSELSLSKDIQQIDFEIEQYKQSIGSSIWEIGRRLNHVKEHNLVHGEFIEWVESHDFNYKTANRFMRIARELPNIPTLEHIRKSHIWTLKML
;
A
#
# COMPACT_ATOMS: atom_id res chain seq x y z
N MET A 1 6.64 29.77 0.43
CA MET A 1 6.07 29.00 1.54
C MET A 1 7.12 28.13 2.15
N SER A 2 7.31 28.29 3.43
CA SER A 2 8.37 27.55 4.12
C SER A 2 8.11 26.05 4.13
N GLU A 3 6.85 25.63 4.11
CA GLU A 3 6.52 24.22 4.11
C GLU A 3 7.00 23.50 2.85
N LEU A 4 7.37 24.25 1.81
CA LEU A 4 7.91 23.62 0.60
C LEU A 4 9.44 23.54 0.64
N SER A 5 10.04 24.11 1.66
CA SER A 5 11.48 24.08 1.81
C SER A 5 11.93 22.78 2.45
N LEU A 6 12.95 22.16 1.88
CA LEU A 6 13.50 20.93 2.41
C LEU A 6 14.80 21.21 3.15
N SER A 7 15.15 20.32 4.06
CA SER A 7 16.40 20.43 4.79
C SER A 7 17.58 20.27 3.83
N LYS A 8 18.68 20.93 4.14
CA LYS A 8 19.93 20.75 3.40
C LYS A 8 20.81 19.68 4.03
N ASP A 9 20.40 19.15 5.18
CA ASP A 9 21.11 18.10 5.86
C ASP A 9 20.71 16.75 5.27
N ILE A 10 21.67 16.06 4.64
CA ILE A 10 21.39 14.79 3.97
C ILE A 10 20.92 13.72 4.94
N GLN A 11 21.38 13.75 6.18
CA GLN A 11 20.95 12.76 7.18
C GLN A 11 19.48 12.97 7.54
N GLN A 12 19.04 14.22 7.62
CA GLN A 12 17.64 14.53 7.87
C GLN A 12 16.78 14.09 6.69
N ILE A 13 17.25 14.31 5.48
CA ILE A 13 16.52 13.87 4.28
C ILE A 13 16.40 12.34 4.27
N ASP A 14 17.49 11.63 4.59
CA ASP A 14 17.46 10.18 4.66
C ASP A 14 16.41 9.68 5.65
N PHE A 15 16.36 10.30 6.82
CA PHE A 15 15.39 9.95 7.84
C PHE A 15 13.96 10.13 7.34
N GLU A 16 13.69 11.25 6.68
CA GLU A 16 12.36 11.54 6.16
C GLU A 16 11.94 10.53 5.09
N ILE A 17 12.87 10.18 4.21
CA ILE A 17 12.59 9.18 3.19
C ILE A 17 12.19 7.84 3.82
N GLU A 18 12.94 7.41 4.84
CA GLU A 18 12.62 6.15 5.51
C GLU A 18 11.25 6.19 6.18
N GLN A 19 10.89 7.31 6.76
CA GLN A 19 9.57 7.48 7.37
C GLN A 19 8.47 7.30 6.33
N TYR A 20 8.62 7.92 5.19
CA TYR A 20 7.60 7.82 4.13
C TYR A 20 7.55 6.43 3.52
N LYS A 21 8.69 5.74 3.42
CA LYS A 21 8.71 4.37 2.92
C LYS A 21 7.93 3.44 3.85
N GLN A 22 8.07 3.62 5.15
CA GLN A 22 7.29 2.85 6.11
C GLN A 22 5.80 3.14 5.98
N SER A 23 5.47 4.41 5.78
CA SER A 23 4.08 4.81 5.61
C SER A 23 3.45 4.20 4.38
N ILE A 24 4.21 4.09 3.28
CA ILE A 24 3.72 3.46 2.06
C ILE A 24 3.38 1.99 2.32
N GLY A 25 4.32 1.26 2.94
CA GLY A 25 4.11 -0.15 3.23
C GLY A 25 2.91 -0.39 4.12
N SER A 26 2.80 0.42 5.17
CA SER A 26 1.68 0.34 6.09
C SER A 26 0.35 0.60 5.37
N SER A 27 0.32 1.60 4.51
CA SER A 27 -0.90 1.96 3.78
C SER A 27 -1.33 0.85 2.84
N ILE A 28 -0.40 0.24 2.12
CA ILE A 28 -0.70 -0.87 1.23
C ILE A 28 -1.32 -2.03 2.00
N TRP A 29 -0.74 -2.36 3.13
CA TRP A 29 -1.23 -3.47 3.96
C TRP A 29 -2.62 -3.17 4.50
N GLU A 30 -2.83 -1.97 5.00
CA GLU A 30 -4.12 -1.58 5.58
C GLU A 30 -5.23 -1.52 4.51
N ILE A 31 -4.90 -1.02 3.33
CA ILE A 31 -5.86 -1.02 2.23
C ILE A 31 -6.19 -2.45 1.83
N GLY A 32 -5.17 -3.29 1.69
CA GLY A 32 -5.38 -4.69 1.31
C GLY A 32 -6.24 -5.43 2.32
N ARG A 33 -6.01 -5.19 3.61
CA ARG A 33 -6.79 -5.83 4.67
C ARG A 33 -8.27 -5.45 4.57
N ARG A 34 -8.54 -4.18 4.29
CA ARG A 34 -9.91 -3.71 4.15
C ARG A 34 -10.59 -4.23 2.91
N LEU A 35 -9.85 -4.32 1.81
CA LEU A 35 -10.38 -4.90 0.58
C LEU A 35 -10.75 -6.37 0.80
N ASN A 36 -9.89 -7.13 1.48
CA ASN A 36 -10.19 -8.51 1.81
C ASN A 36 -11.43 -8.62 2.68
N HIS A 37 -11.57 -7.71 3.64
CA HIS A 37 -12.72 -7.71 4.54
C HIS A 37 -14.03 -7.55 3.76
N VAL A 38 -14.06 -6.57 2.86
CA VAL A 38 -15.25 -6.32 2.05
C VAL A 38 -15.57 -7.53 1.17
N LYS A 39 -14.54 -8.10 0.55
CA LYS A 39 -14.71 -9.24 -0.33
C LYS A 39 -15.23 -10.46 0.41
N GLU A 40 -14.66 -10.73 1.58
CA GLU A 40 -15.02 -11.92 2.36
C GLU A 40 -16.42 -11.83 2.94
N HIS A 41 -16.85 -10.64 3.28
CA HIS A 41 -18.15 -10.42 3.90
C HIS A 41 -19.23 -10.03 2.90
N ASN A 42 -18.88 -10.01 1.63
CA ASN A 42 -19.82 -9.72 0.54
C ASN A 42 -20.60 -8.43 0.76
N LEU A 43 -19.91 -7.41 1.26
CA LEU A 43 -20.56 -6.16 1.63
C LEU A 43 -21.03 -5.36 0.42
N VAL A 44 -20.52 -5.68 -0.78
CA VAL A 44 -20.86 -4.99 -2.01
C VAL A 44 -21.70 -5.87 -2.95
N HIS A 45 -22.11 -7.03 -2.47
CA HIS A 45 -23.08 -7.91 -3.15
C HIS A 45 -22.75 -8.21 -4.62
N GLY A 46 -21.51 -8.59 -4.90
CA GLY A 46 -21.10 -8.99 -6.24
C GLY A 46 -20.59 -7.87 -7.12
N GLU A 47 -20.66 -6.65 -6.66
CA GLU A 47 -20.15 -5.50 -7.39
C GLU A 47 -18.76 -5.09 -6.90
N PHE A 48 -17.99 -6.08 -6.44
CA PHE A 48 -16.71 -5.81 -5.80
C PHE A 48 -15.74 -5.08 -6.74
N ILE A 49 -15.65 -5.54 -7.98
CA ILE A 49 -14.71 -4.92 -8.93
C ILE A 49 -15.07 -3.48 -9.21
N GLU A 50 -16.35 -3.21 -9.44
CA GLU A 50 -16.80 -1.84 -9.68
C GLU A 50 -16.57 -0.97 -8.45
N TRP A 51 -16.81 -1.53 -7.27
CA TRP A 51 -16.58 -0.80 -6.04
C TRP A 51 -15.12 -0.45 -5.86
N VAL A 52 -14.21 -1.40 -6.13
CA VAL A 52 -12.78 -1.15 -6.07
C VAL A 52 -12.39 -0.03 -7.03
N GLU A 53 -12.89 -0.10 -8.25
CA GLU A 53 -12.52 0.87 -9.27
C GLU A 53 -13.12 2.25 -9.00
N SER A 54 -14.20 2.32 -8.23
CA SER A 54 -14.77 3.60 -7.82
C SER A 54 -13.84 4.36 -6.88
N HIS A 55 -12.87 3.68 -6.28
CA HIS A 55 -11.86 4.29 -5.43
C HIS A 55 -10.59 4.63 -6.22
N ASP A 56 -10.69 4.67 -7.53
CA ASP A 56 -9.57 4.96 -8.42
C ASP A 56 -8.46 3.93 -8.34
N PHE A 57 -8.82 2.70 -7.96
CA PHE A 57 -7.89 1.58 -7.97
C PHE A 57 -8.09 0.73 -9.19
N ASN A 58 -6.99 0.37 -9.84
CA ASN A 58 -7.00 -0.70 -10.82
C ASN A 58 -7.21 -2.02 -10.06
N TYR A 59 -8.08 -2.90 -10.57
CA TYR A 59 -8.37 -4.16 -9.88
C TYR A 59 -7.11 -5.02 -9.71
N LYS A 60 -6.21 -4.99 -10.66
CA LYS A 60 -4.93 -5.69 -10.56
C LYS A 60 -4.13 -5.22 -9.34
N THR A 61 -4.04 -3.91 -9.16
CA THR A 61 -3.35 -3.32 -8.03
C THR A 61 -4.04 -3.72 -6.73
N ALA A 62 -5.36 -3.67 -6.71
CA ALA A 62 -6.13 -4.07 -5.54
C ALA A 62 -5.87 -5.53 -5.17
N ASN A 63 -5.80 -6.42 -6.16
CA ASN A 63 -5.50 -7.82 -5.92
C ASN A 63 -4.13 -8.01 -5.28
N ARG A 64 -3.14 -7.23 -5.72
CA ARG A 64 -1.80 -7.31 -5.12
C ARG A 64 -1.82 -6.84 -3.68
N PHE A 65 -2.55 -5.77 -3.39
CA PHE A 65 -2.67 -5.27 -2.03
C PHE A 65 -3.35 -6.30 -1.13
N MET A 66 -4.41 -6.92 -1.63
CA MET A 66 -5.11 -7.97 -0.88
C MET A 66 -4.20 -9.15 -0.59
N ARG A 67 -3.39 -9.54 -1.57
CA ARG A 67 -2.46 -10.64 -1.40
C ARG A 67 -1.38 -10.31 -0.37
N ILE A 68 -0.85 -9.10 -0.42
CA ILE A 68 0.14 -8.65 0.56
C ILE A 68 -0.44 -8.73 1.96
N ALA A 69 -1.68 -8.27 2.14
CA ALA A 69 -2.31 -8.30 3.46
C ALA A 69 -2.55 -9.72 3.95
N ARG A 70 -2.80 -10.68 3.04
CA ARG A 70 -3.01 -12.06 3.45
C ARG A 70 -1.71 -12.77 3.80
N GLU A 71 -0.64 -12.46 3.08
CA GLU A 71 0.61 -13.20 3.22
C GLU A 71 1.58 -12.60 4.22
N LEU A 72 1.43 -11.32 4.54
CA LEU A 72 2.29 -10.65 5.52
C LEU A 72 1.47 -10.38 6.78
N PRO A 73 1.76 -11.07 7.88
CA PRO A 73 0.91 -11.00 9.07
C PRO A 73 1.01 -9.69 9.84
N ASN A 74 2.06 -8.92 9.63
CA ASN A 74 2.29 -7.65 10.32
C ASN A 74 2.35 -6.53 9.31
N ILE A 75 2.18 -5.30 9.78
CA ILE A 75 2.32 -4.13 8.93
C ILE A 75 3.74 -4.10 8.36
N PRO A 76 3.90 -4.23 7.04
CA PRO A 76 5.24 -4.30 6.44
C PRO A 76 5.79 -2.92 6.12
N THR A 77 7.11 -2.87 5.97
CA THR A 77 7.75 -1.71 5.34
C THR A 77 7.74 -1.94 3.83
N LEU A 78 8.04 -0.88 3.08
CA LEU A 78 8.16 -1.02 1.64
C LEU A 78 9.25 -2.02 1.26
N GLU A 79 10.32 -2.07 2.05
CA GLU A 79 11.40 -3.03 1.81
C GLU A 79 10.91 -4.48 1.90
N HIS A 80 10.09 -4.78 2.91
CA HIS A 80 9.52 -6.11 3.06
C HIS A 80 8.67 -6.48 1.84
N ILE A 81 7.88 -5.53 1.35
CA ILE A 81 7.02 -5.76 0.21
C ILE A 81 7.86 -6.02 -1.04
N ARG A 82 8.91 -5.23 -1.23
CA ARG A 82 9.78 -5.37 -2.40
C ARG A 82 10.50 -6.71 -2.44
N LYS A 83 10.85 -7.24 -1.26
CA LYS A 83 11.57 -8.52 -1.18
C LYS A 83 10.64 -9.71 -1.30
N SER A 84 9.34 -9.49 -1.21
CA SER A 84 8.39 -10.59 -1.37
C SER A 84 8.18 -10.87 -2.85
N HIS A 85 7.75 -12.08 -3.17
CA HIS A 85 7.46 -12.44 -4.55
C HIS A 85 6.16 -11.85 -5.06
N ILE A 86 5.42 -11.16 -4.20
CA ILE A 86 4.14 -10.56 -4.53
C ILE A 86 4.31 -9.28 -5.32
N TRP A 87 5.34 -8.51 -4.96
CA TRP A 87 5.55 -7.17 -5.51
C TRP A 87 6.54 -7.23 -6.66
N THR A 88 6.21 -6.59 -7.76
CA THR A 88 7.14 -6.47 -8.88
C THR A 88 7.56 -5.02 -9.04
N LEU A 89 8.76 -4.82 -9.57
CA LEU A 89 9.29 -3.49 -9.76
C LEU A 89 8.43 -2.65 -10.70
N LYS A 90 7.69 -3.30 -11.56
CA LYS A 90 6.81 -2.59 -12.50
C LYS A 90 5.67 -1.86 -11.81
N MET A 91 5.39 -2.21 -10.57
CA MET A 91 4.37 -1.51 -9.79
C MET A 91 4.82 -0.12 -9.38
N LEU A 92 6.08 0.10 -9.33
CA LEU A 92 6.64 1.36 -8.91
C LEU A 92 6.93 2.25 -10.11
#